data_26671e59dada362dda964d458a551368
#
_entry.id   26671e59dada362dda964d458a551368
#
_cell.length_a   1.000
_cell.length_b   1.000
_cell.length_c   1.000
_cell.angle_alpha   90.00
_cell.angle_beta   90.00
_cell.angle_gamma   90.00
#
_symmetry.space_group_name_H-M   'P 1'
#
loop_
_entity.id
_entity.type
_entity.pdbx_description
1 polymer ?
#
loop_
_entity_poly.entity_id
_entity_poly.type
_entity_poly.pdbx_seq_one_letter_code
_entity_poly.pdbx_strand_id
1 'polypeptide(L)'
;MKKILFLVSGNGGNLKFVHNYFNLMPQSQAEFYCVSDRDCGGLTFCEEIEIESYKITYSRANPQNLQRIISSINPDVIITNWHKIIDPDTINLFRDKFINLHYSLLPLFGGVIGVAPIEKAYSNKCKFSGVTCHKVDEGVDTGEIISQAIFKTDIPITDAFDKSFRAGCIILLDSIFKILNYKVEISVEQYEGILFSPEVNLDLSCIDETFWNKIK
;
A
#
# COMPACT_ATOMS: atom_id res chain seq x y z
N MET A 1 -4.56 -5.76 20.20
CA MET A 1 -3.63 -5.83 19.06
C MET A 1 -4.18 -4.96 17.94
N LYS A 2 -3.35 -4.27 17.16
CA LYS A 2 -3.81 -3.46 16.01
C LYS A 2 -4.23 -4.38 14.87
N LYS A 3 -5.24 -3.98 14.09
CA LYS A 3 -5.79 -4.76 12.99
C LYS A 3 -5.58 -4.06 11.66
N ILE A 4 -4.94 -4.74 10.73
CA ILE A 4 -4.61 -4.23 9.39
C ILE A 4 -5.36 -5.06 8.36
N LEU A 5 -6.20 -4.42 7.56
CA LEU A 5 -6.95 -5.07 6.50
C LEU A 5 -6.41 -4.66 5.13
N PHE A 6 -6.07 -5.64 4.30
CA PHE A 6 -5.73 -5.42 2.90
C PHE A 6 -6.87 -5.82 1.98
N LEU A 7 -7.25 -4.94 1.06
CA LEU A 7 -8.11 -5.25 -0.07
C LEU A 7 -7.21 -5.50 -1.28
N VAL A 8 -7.26 -6.70 -1.88
CA VAL A 8 -6.30 -7.10 -2.93
C VAL A 8 -6.99 -7.64 -4.18
N SER A 9 -6.36 -7.43 -5.36
CA SER A 9 -6.78 -8.03 -6.65
C SER A 9 -5.61 -8.66 -7.43
N GLY A 10 -4.39 -8.56 -6.93
CA GLY A 10 -3.15 -8.99 -7.59
C GLY A 10 -2.26 -9.86 -6.70
N ASN A 11 -0.97 -9.87 -6.97
CA ASN A 11 0.00 -10.74 -6.29
C ASN A 11 0.23 -10.40 -4.79
N GLY A 12 -0.32 -9.28 -4.29
CA GLY A 12 -0.23 -8.92 -2.88
C GLY A 12 1.16 -8.47 -2.42
N GLY A 13 2.00 -7.95 -3.30
CA GLY A 13 3.38 -7.58 -2.96
C GLY A 13 3.47 -6.63 -1.76
N ASN A 14 2.60 -5.61 -1.69
CA ASN A 14 2.56 -4.69 -0.55
C ASN A 14 2.11 -5.38 0.75
N LEU A 15 1.14 -6.29 0.68
CA LEU A 15 0.72 -7.11 1.82
C LEU A 15 1.87 -7.99 2.31
N LYS A 16 2.52 -8.72 1.41
CA LYS A 16 3.69 -9.58 1.72
C LYS A 16 4.80 -8.76 2.38
N PHE A 17 5.10 -7.57 1.83
CA PHE A 17 6.13 -6.68 2.38
C PHE A 17 5.79 -6.26 3.82
N VAL A 18 4.61 -5.70 4.04
CA VAL A 18 4.20 -5.20 5.35
C VAL A 18 4.15 -6.35 6.37
N HIS A 19 3.54 -7.48 6.03
CA HIS A 19 3.48 -8.66 6.89
C HIS A 19 4.88 -9.18 7.28
N ASN A 20 5.78 -9.34 6.29
CA ASN A 20 7.12 -9.83 6.56
C ASN A 20 7.93 -8.85 7.43
N TYR A 21 7.74 -7.55 7.25
CA TYR A 21 8.39 -6.55 8.10
C TYR A 21 7.90 -6.63 9.55
N PHE A 22 6.58 -6.75 9.76
CA PHE A 22 6.02 -6.90 11.11
C PHE A 22 6.55 -8.15 11.83
N ASN A 23 6.79 -9.23 11.10
CA ASN A 23 7.39 -10.45 11.67
C ASN A 23 8.85 -10.27 12.11
N LEU A 24 9.56 -9.31 11.56
CA LEU A 24 10.93 -8.95 11.99
C LEU A 24 10.93 -7.99 13.18
N MET A 25 9.80 -7.37 13.51
CA MET A 25 9.64 -6.37 14.56
C MET A 25 8.72 -6.86 15.69
N PRO A 26 9.21 -7.72 16.62
CA PRO A 26 8.36 -8.33 17.66
C PRO A 26 7.61 -7.33 18.55
N GLN A 27 8.13 -6.09 18.67
CA GLN A 27 7.49 -5.01 19.42
C GLN A 27 6.29 -4.39 18.67
N SER A 28 6.17 -4.63 17.38
CA SER A 28 5.12 -4.06 16.52
C SER A 28 4.15 -5.17 16.09
N GLN A 29 3.35 -5.67 17.04
CA GLN A 29 2.40 -6.75 16.74
C GLN A 29 1.11 -6.22 16.13
N ALA A 30 0.66 -6.85 15.04
CA ALA A 30 -0.62 -6.60 14.41
C ALA A 30 -1.29 -7.90 13.95
N GLU A 31 -2.60 -7.88 13.87
CA GLU A 31 -3.40 -8.90 13.20
C GLU A 31 -3.64 -8.48 11.76
N PHE A 32 -3.41 -9.39 10.83
CA PHE A 32 -3.60 -9.16 9.41
C PHE A 32 -4.87 -9.83 8.91
N TYR A 33 -5.55 -9.14 8.01
CA TYR A 33 -6.76 -9.60 7.34
C TYR A 33 -6.67 -9.27 5.85
N CYS A 34 -7.32 -10.10 5.03
CA CYS A 34 -7.33 -9.90 3.59
C CYS A 34 -8.76 -10.04 3.04
N VAL A 35 -9.13 -9.14 2.15
CA VAL A 35 -10.33 -9.29 1.31
C VAL A 35 -9.91 -9.21 -0.15
N SER A 36 -10.36 -10.18 -0.96
CA SER A 36 -10.12 -10.17 -2.40
C SER A 36 -11.43 -10.20 -3.19
N ASP A 37 -11.44 -9.53 -4.35
CA ASP A 37 -12.56 -9.56 -5.30
C ASP A 37 -12.45 -10.73 -6.31
N ARG A 38 -11.36 -11.50 -6.26
CA ARG A 38 -11.05 -12.61 -7.18
C ARG A 38 -9.99 -13.55 -6.62
N ASP A 39 -9.81 -14.70 -7.28
CA ASP A 39 -8.63 -15.52 -7.05
C ASP A 39 -7.38 -14.77 -7.52
N CYS A 40 -6.37 -14.66 -6.64
CA CYS A 40 -5.15 -13.88 -6.89
C CYS A 40 -4.02 -14.32 -5.95
N GLY A 41 -2.76 -13.99 -6.32
CA GLY A 41 -1.60 -14.38 -5.53
C GLY A 41 -1.58 -13.82 -4.11
N GLY A 42 -2.20 -12.66 -3.87
CA GLY A 42 -2.35 -12.12 -2.52
C GLY A 42 -3.27 -12.96 -1.63
N LEU A 43 -4.36 -13.52 -2.20
CA LEU A 43 -5.25 -14.42 -1.48
C LEU A 43 -4.55 -15.76 -1.18
N THR A 44 -3.90 -16.35 -2.19
CA THR A 44 -3.11 -17.58 -2.01
C THR A 44 -2.06 -17.44 -0.93
N PHE A 45 -1.32 -16.32 -0.92
CA PHE A 45 -0.35 -16.04 0.14
C PHE A 45 -0.99 -16.02 1.53
N CYS A 46 -2.16 -15.39 1.68
CA CYS A 46 -2.87 -15.36 2.97
C CYS A 46 -3.28 -16.76 3.44
N GLU A 47 -3.76 -17.60 2.52
CA GLU A 47 -4.15 -18.99 2.81
C GLU A 47 -2.93 -19.83 3.23
N GLU A 48 -1.78 -19.68 2.57
CA GLU A 48 -0.53 -20.40 2.86
C GLU A 48 0.04 -20.09 4.25
N ILE A 49 -0.15 -18.85 4.74
CA ILE A 49 0.38 -18.42 6.05
C ILE A 49 -0.73 -18.20 7.10
N GLU A 50 -1.92 -18.73 6.85
CA GLU A 50 -3.06 -18.72 7.76
C GLU A 50 -3.56 -17.31 8.18
N ILE A 51 -3.41 -16.32 7.32
CA ILE A 51 -4.08 -15.01 7.48
C ILE A 51 -5.56 -15.18 7.17
N GLU A 52 -6.43 -14.71 8.08
CA GLU A 52 -7.87 -14.70 7.86
C GLU A 52 -8.22 -13.90 6.62
N SER A 53 -8.82 -14.58 5.62
CA SER A 53 -9.04 -14.02 4.31
C SER A 53 -10.41 -14.33 3.75
N TYR A 54 -10.95 -13.43 2.93
CA TYR A 54 -12.28 -13.51 2.35
C TYR A 54 -12.24 -13.23 0.86
N LYS A 55 -12.86 -14.09 0.05
CA LYS A 55 -13.16 -13.79 -1.35
C LYS A 55 -14.60 -13.33 -1.49
N ILE A 56 -14.83 -12.15 -2.04
CA ILE A 56 -16.16 -11.57 -2.18
C ILE A 56 -16.41 -11.07 -3.61
N THR A 57 -17.68 -11.06 -4.01
CA THR A 57 -18.10 -10.23 -5.13
C THR A 57 -18.42 -8.84 -4.62
N TYR A 58 -17.76 -7.83 -5.19
CA TYR A 58 -17.99 -6.43 -4.82
C TYR A 58 -18.32 -5.58 -6.04
N SER A 59 -19.28 -4.69 -5.87
CA SER A 59 -19.54 -3.56 -6.76
C SER A 59 -20.00 -2.35 -5.95
N ARG A 60 -19.84 -1.15 -6.49
CA ARG A 60 -20.33 0.09 -5.85
C ARG A 60 -21.84 0.09 -5.57
N ALA A 61 -22.62 -0.67 -6.35
CA ALA A 61 -24.06 -0.81 -6.16
C ALA A 61 -24.44 -1.86 -5.10
N ASN A 62 -23.51 -2.76 -4.75
CA ASN A 62 -23.74 -3.84 -3.77
C ASN A 62 -22.55 -3.95 -2.80
N PRO A 63 -22.35 -2.97 -1.90
CA PRO A 63 -21.20 -2.93 -1.01
C PRO A 63 -21.37 -3.74 0.30
N GLN A 64 -22.58 -4.25 0.58
CA GLN A 64 -22.98 -4.77 1.89
C GLN A 64 -22.07 -5.91 2.41
N ASN A 65 -21.55 -6.75 1.50
CA ASN A 65 -20.65 -7.84 1.92
C ASN A 65 -19.33 -7.28 2.45
N LEU A 66 -18.74 -6.29 1.75
CA LEU A 66 -17.53 -5.62 2.20
C LEU A 66 -17.77 -4.90 3.54
N GLN A 67 -18.86 -4.14 3.64
CA GLN A 67 -19.22 -3.41 4.87
C GLN A 67 -19.38 -4.34 6.08
N ARG A 68 -20.03 -5.51 5.90
CA ARG A 68 -20.18 -6.52 6.97
C ARG A 68 -18.84 -7.06 7.43
N ILE A 69 -17.94 -7.40 6.50
CA ILE A 69 -16.61 -7.92 6.83
C ILE A 69 -15.80 -6.86 7.55
N ILE A 70 -15.74 -5.62 7.03
CA ILE A 70 -15.02 -4.52 7.70
C ILE A 70 -15.60 -4.29 9.11
N SER A 71 -16.91 -4.30 9.27
CA SER A 71 -17.56 -4.13 10.58
C SER A 71 -17.21 -5.27 11.55
N SER A 72 -17.16 -6.53 11.09
CA SER A 72 -16.82 -7.68 11.93
C SER A 72 -15.36 -7.68 12.37
N ILE A 73 -14.44 -7.33 11.47
CA ILE A 73 -13.00 -7.22 11.76
C ILE A 73 -12.73 -5.98 12.62
N ASN A 74 -13.41 -4.86 12.33
CA ASN A 74 -13.16 -3.53 12.89
C ASN A 74 -11.68 -3.13 12.81
N PRO A 75 -11.09 -3.05 11.60
CA PRO A 75 -9.68 -2.74 11.42
C PRO A 75 -9.33 -1.33 11.86
N ASP A 76 -8.08 -1.12 12.28
CA ASP A 76 -7.52 0.21 12.56
C ASP A 76 -7.14 0.94 11.27
N VAL A 77 -6.69 0.20 10.24
CA VAL A 77 -6.34 0.74 8.92
C VAL A 77 -6.72 -0.25 7.82
N ILE A 78 -7.14 0.27 6.66
CA ILE A 78 -7.54 -0.50 5.48
C ILE A 78 -6.72 -0.03 4.28
N ILE A 79 -6.01 -0.95 3.64
CA ILE A 79 -5.18 -0.65 2.47
C ILE A 79 -5.92 -1.09 1.20
N THR A 80 -6.16 -0.16 0.27
CA THR A 80 -6.89 -0.43 -0.97
C THR A 80 -5.95 -0.80 -2.12
N ASN A 81 -5.39 -2.00 -2.08
CA ASN A 81 -4.54 -2.55 -3.16
C ASN A 81 -5.34 -3.39 -4.17
N TRP A 82 -6.54 -2.99 -4.51
CA TRP A 82 -7.38 -3.71 -5.46
C TRP A 82 -7.86 -2.84 -6.63
N HIS A 83 -8.48 -3.46 -7.64
CA HIS A 83 -8.89 -2.78 -8.88
C HIS A 83 -10.33 -2.24 -8.82
N LYS A 84 -10.86 -2.02 -7.62
CA LYS A 84 -12.22 -1.51 -7.44
C LYS A 84 -12.17 -0.15 -6.76
N ILE A 85 -13.04 0.75 -7.19
CA ILE A 85 -13.28 2.02 -6.49
C ILE A 85 -14.28 1.74 -5.38
N ILE A 86 -13.95 2.13 -4.15
CA ILE A 86 -14.83 2.00 -2.99
C ILE A 86 -16.03 2.94 -3.16
N ASP A 87 -17.21 2.49 -2.77
CA ASP A 87 -18.41 3.30 -2.79
C ASP A 87 -18.39 4.37 -1.66
N PRO A 88 -19.02 5.53 -1.86
CA PRO A 88 -19.00 6.62 -0.88
C PRO A 88 -19.60 6.23 0.48
N ASP A 89 -20.62 5.39 0.51
CA ASP A 89 -21.27 4.99 1.78
C ASP A 89 -20.29 4.17 2.62
N THR A 90 -19.52 3.27 2.00
CA THR A 90 -18.47 2.49 2.69
C THR A 90 -17.34 3.40 3.19
N ILE A 91 -16.90 4.37 2.38
CA ILE A 91 -15.88 5.34 2.80
C ILE A 91 -16.38 6.15 4.00
N ASN A 92 -17.62 6.64 3.96
CA ASN A 92 -18.19 7.43 5.03
C ASN A 92 -18.43 6.61 6.32
N LEU A 93 -18.83 5.33 6.18
CA LEU A 93 -19.05 4.43 7.31
C LEU A 93 -17.75 4.12 8.07
N PHE A 94 -16.64 4.03 7.36
CA PHE A 94 -15.32 3.72 7.92
C PHE A 94 -14.32 4.86 7.67
N ARG A 95 -14.80 6.09 7.85
CA ARG A 95 -14.03 7.32 7.62
C ARG A 95 -12.65 7.26 8.28
N ASP A 96 -11.66 7.82 7.61
CA ASP A 96 -10.25 7.91 8.04
C ASP A 96 -9.49 6.59 8.20
N LYS A 97 -10.12 5.44 7.85
CA LYS A 97 -9.44 4.14 7.92
C LYS A 97 -8.79 3.72 6.61
N PHE A 98 -9.24 4.25 5.49
CA PHE A 98 -8.76 3.84 4.17
C PHE A 98 -7.53 4.65 3.74
N ILE A 99 -6.49 3.93 3.31
CA ILE A 99 -5.34 4.49 2.61
C ILE A 99 -5.09 3.75 1.30
N ASN A 100 -4.51 4.44 0.34
CA ASN A 100 -4.13 3.88 -0.97
C ASN A 100 -2.70 4.24 -1.33
N LEU A 101 -2.06 3.35 -2.07
CA LEU A 101 -0.76 3.58 -2.69
C LEU A 101 -0.96 3.78 -4.18
N HIS A 102 -0.58 4.94 -4.69
CA HIS A 102 -0.67 5.31 -6.10
C HIS A 102 0.71 5.53 -6.70
N TYR A 103 1.00 4.90 -7.84
CA TYR A 103 2.32 4.89 -8.46
C TYR A 103 2.58 6.12 -9.32
N SER A 104 2.32 7.31 -8.76
CA SER A 104 2.72 8.61 -9.28
C SER A 104 2.90 9.63 -8.16
N LEU A 105 3.46 10.78 -8.50
CA LEU A 105 3.46 11.97 -7.65
C LEU A 105 2.12 12.69 -7.80
N LEU A 106 1.13 12.33 -6.98
CA LEU A 106 -0.17 13.01 -7.01
C LEU A 106 0.00 14.53 -6.80
N PRO A 107 -0.78 15.36 -7.51
CA PRO A 107 -1.96 15.01 -8.31
C PRO A 107 -1.67 14.57 -9.77
N LEU A 108 -0.41 14.40 -10.16
CA LEU A 108 -0.07 13.94 -11.52
C LEU A 108 -0.58 12.51 -11.73
N PHE A 109 -1.24 12.29 -12.87
CA PHE A 109 -1.72 10.97 -13.29
C PHE A 109 -2.71 10.29 -12.33
N GLY A 110 -3.44 11.06 -11.50
CA GLY A 110 -4.56 10.54 -10.71
C GLY A 110 -5.60 9.85 -11.62
N GLY A 111 -6.26 8.81 -11.09
CA GLY A 111 -7.23 7.98 -11.82
C GLY A 111 -6.61 6.96 -12.80
N VAL A 112 -5.28 6.88 -12.89
CA VAL A 112 -4.58 5.92 -13.76
C VAL A 112 -4.17 4.70 -12.94
N ILE A 113 -4.57 3.50 -13.35
CA ILE A 113 -4.48 2.28 -12.55
C ILE A 113 -3.13 1.55 -12.74
N GLY A 114 -2.66 0.91 -11.66
CA GLY A 114 -1.50 0.01 -11.68
C GLY A 114 -0.18 0.75 -11.92
N VAL A 115 0.64 0.24 -12.84
CA VAL A 115 1.96 0.82 -13.19
C VAL A 115 1.90 1.83 -14.33
N ALA A 116 0.75 1.99 -14.98
CA ALA A 116 0.56 2.91 -16.10
C ALA A 116 0.91 4.39 -15.78
N PRO A 117 0.79 4.90 -14.54
CA PRO A 117 1.30 6.22 -14.19
C PRO A 117 2.81 6.37 -14.41
N ILE A 118 3.60 5.32 -14.14
CA ILE A 118 5.05 5.32 -14.38
C ILE A 118 5.34 5.39 -15.89
N GLU A 119 4.64 4.58 -16.69
CA GLU A 119 4.74 4.61 -18.15
C GLU A 119 4.41 5.99 -18.72
N LYS A 120 3.36 6.64 -18.16
CA LYS A 120 2.99 8.01 -18.53
C LYS A 120 4.07 9.02 -18.16
N ALA A 121 4.71 8.89 -17.01
CA ALA A 121 5.81 9.78 -16.63
C ALA A 121 6.97 9.67 -17.65
N TYR A 122 7.32 8.46 -18.06
CA TYR A 122 8.37 8.24 -19.06
C TYR A 122 7.98 8.73 -20.46
N SER A 123 6.79 8.42 -20.94
CA SER A 123 6.31 8.86 -22.25
C SER A 123 6.20 10.37 -22.36
N ASN A 124 5.86 11.06 -21.26
CA ASN A 124 5.84 12.51 -21.16
C ASN A 124 7.21 13.14 -20.86
N LYS A 125 8.29 12.34 -20.80
CA LYS A 125 9.66 12.79 -20.52
C LYS A 125 9.76 13.58 -19.21
N CYS A 126 8.95 13.24 -18.20
CA CYS A 126 9.09 13.81 -16.87
C CYS A 126 10.50 13.54 -16.34
N LYS A 127 11.07 14.47 -15.61
CA LYS A 127 12.41 14.34 -15.04
C LYS A 127 12.41 13.61 -13.69
N PHE A 128 11.22 13.50 -13.10
CA PHE A 128 10.98 12.77 -11.86
C PHE A 128 9.77 11.88 -12.00
N SER A 129 9.79 10.74 -11.32
CA SER A 129 8.67 9.86 -11.05
C SER A 129 8.63 9.57 -9.56
N GLY A 130 7.60 8.89 -9.10
CA GLY A 130 7.49 8.55 -7.69
C GLY A 130 6.18 7.84 -7.36
N VAL A 131 5.93 7.75 -6.08
CA VAL A 131 4.75 7.09 -5.52
C VAL A 131 4.17 7.94 -4.41
N THR A 132 2.86 7.84 -4.21
CA THR A 132 2.11 8.58 -3.19
C THR A 132 1.28 7.62 -2.35
N CYS A 133 1.40 7.69 -1.03
CA CYS A 133 0.45 7.12 -0.09
C CYS A 133 -0.51 8.24 0.34
N HIS A 134 -1.82 8.01 0.24
CA HIS A 134 -2.84 9.02 0.53
C HIS A 134 -4.05 8.39 1.22
N LYS A 135 -4.83 9.19 1.93
CA LYS A 135 -6.16 8.79 2.42
C LYS A 135 -7.09 8.60 1.23
N VAL A 136 -8.06 7.70 1.37
CA VAL A 136 -9.11 7.53 0.37
C VAL A 136 -10.31 8.38 0.77
N ASP A 137 -10.79 9.20 -0.16
CA ASP A 137 -12.02 9.97 -0.07
C ASP A 137 -13.04 9.51 -1.12
N GLU A 138 -14.12 10.26 -1.32
CA GLU A 138 -15.16 9.92 -2.29
C GLU A 138 -14.71 10.09 -3.76
N GLY A 139 -13.62 10.83 -4.00
CA GLY A 139 -13.01 11.00 -5.31
C GLY A 139 -12.09 9.85 -5.69
N VAL A 140 -11.40 10.00 -6.80
CA VAL A 140 -10.40 9.02 -7.25
C VAL A 140 -9.02 9.67 -7.15
N ASP A 141 -8.18 9.15 -6.24
CA ASP A 141 -6.84 9.64 -5.95
C ASP A 141 -6.79 11.13 -5.56
N THR A 142 -7.83 11.63 -4.88
CA THR A 142 -8.00 13.04 -4.48
C THR A 142 -7.82 13.27 -2.98
N GLY A 143 -7.73 12.22 -2.19
CA GLY A 143 -7.61 12.32 -0.74
C GLY A 143 -6.28 12.92 -0.26
N GLU A 144 -6.24 13.27 1.00
CA GLU A 144 -5.10 13.89 1.67
C GLU A 144 -3.83 13.02 1.51
N ILE A 145 -2.77 13.63 0.99
CA ILE A 145 -1.46 12.98 0.84
C ILE A 145 -0.83 12.79 2.23
N ILE A 146 -0.44 11.54 2.53
CA ILE A 146 0.23 11.17 3.78
C ILE A 146 1.75 11.21 3.58
N SER A 147 2.22 10.61 2.49
CA SER A 147 3.65 10.54 2.18
C SER A 147 3.89 10.35 0.69
N GLN A 148 5.04 10.80 0.24
CA GLN A 148 5.51 10.65 -1.14
C GLN A 148 6.97 10.21 -1.17
N ALA A 149 7.32 9.41 -2.18
CA ALA A 149 8.70 9.12 -2.54
C ALA A 149 8.93 9.57 -3.98
N ILE A 150 10.07 10.24 -4.23
CA ILE A 150 10.44 10.79 -5.53
C ILE A 150 11.83 10.31 -5.95
N PHE A 151 12.00 10.00 -7.22
CA PHE A 151 13.29 9.64 -7.82
C PHE A 151 13.40 10.19 -9.25
N LYS A 152 14.64 10.31 -9.77
CA LYS A 152 14.91 10.74 -11.13
C LYS A 152 14.57 9.64 -12.14
N THR A 153 14.11 10.06 -13.34
CA THR A 153 13.78 9.16 -14.46
C THR A 153 14.96 8.95 -15.43
N ASP A 154 16.17 9.22 -15.00
CA ASP A 154 17.41 8.96 -15.75
C ASP A 154 17.90 7.50 -15.68
N ILE A 155 16.99 6.59 -15.37
CA ILE A 155 17.18 5.14 -15.30
C ILE A 155 16.25 4.44 -16.31
N PRO A 156 16.53 3.16 -16.68
CA PRO A 156 15.61 2.37 -17.49
C PRO A 156 14.23 2.24 -16.83
N ILE A 157 13.18 2.17 -17.64
CA ILE A 157 11.81 2.05 -17.12
C ILE A 157 11.60 0.77 -16.31
N THR A 158 12.30 -0.30 -16.65
CA THR A 158 12.30 -1.57 -15.88
C THR A 158 12.76 -1.37 -14.45
N ASP A 159 13.81 -0.58 -14.28
CA ASP A 159 14.38 -0.26 -12.97
C ASP A 159 13.47 0.72 -12.21
N ALA A 160 12.77 1.60 -12.95
CA ALA A 160 11.78 2.50 -12.36
C ALA A 160 10.57 1.74 -11.79
N PHE A 161 10.15 0.63 -12.40
CA PHE A 161 9.09 -0.22 -11.83
C PHE A 161 9.52 -0.84 -10.50
N ASP A 162 10.72 -1.43 -10.43
CA ASP A 162 11.24 -2.01 -9.18
C ASP A 162 11.44 -0.91 -8.12
N LYS A 163 12.07 0.22 -8.50
CA LYS A 163 12.27 1.36 -7.62
C LYS A 163 10.96 1.93 -7.08
N SER A 164 9.94 2.08 -7.92
CA SER A 164 8.61 2.52 -7.51
C SER A 164 7.95 1.54 -6.55
N PHE A 165 8.05 0.25 -6.82
CA PHE A 165 7.48 -0.79 -5.95
C PHE A 165 8.14 -0.77 -4.56
N ARG A 166 9.48 -0.75 -4.50
CA ARG A 166 10.23 -0.70 -3.24
C ARG A 166 9.94 0.59 -2.46
N ALA A 167 10.00 1.74 -3.12
CA ALA A 167 9.66 3.03 -2.50
C ALA A 167 8.22 3.06 -1.99
N GLY A 168 7.28 2.50 -2.77
CA GLY A 168 5.89 2.37 -2.39
C GLY A 168 5.68 1.52 -1.15
N CYS A 169 6.34 0.37 -1.07
CA CYS A 169 6.31 -0.49 0.11
C CYS A 169 6.78 0.25 1.37
N ILE A 170 7.87 1.01 1.26
CA ILE A 170 8.47 1.76 2.38
C ILE A 170 7.52 2.87 2.86
N ILE A 171 7.02 3.73 1.97
CA ILE A 171 6.11 4.82 2.38
C ILE A 171 4.76 4.30 2.88
N LEU A 172 4.27 3.17 2.35
CA LEU A 172 3.06 2.53 2.85
C LEU A 172 3.26 2.04 4.29
N LEU A 173 4.36 1.35 4.55
CA LEU A 173 4.71 0.86 5.88
C LEU A 173 4.85 2.00 6.87
N ASP A 174 5.60 3.07 6.51
CA ASP A 174 5.78 4.27 7.34
C ASP A 174 4.42 4.95 7.62
N SER A 175 3.54 5.03 6.62
CA SER A 175 2.18 5.56 6.80
C SER A 175 1.35 4.70 7.76
N ILE A 176 1.43 3.37 7.66
CA ILE A 176 0.76 2.44 8.58
C ILE A 176 1.29 2.65 10.01
N PHE A 177 2.61 2.73 10.19
CA PHE A 177 3.23 2.93 11.51
C PHE A 177 2.80 4.25 12.14
N LYS A 178 2.74 5.34 11.36
CA LYS A 178 2.25 6.65 11.82
C LYS A 178 0.78 6.60 12.24
N ILE A 179 -0.09 5.99 11.43
CA ILE A 179 -1.53 5.84 11.71
C ILE A 179 -1.76 5.00 12.97
N LEU A 180 -1.01 3.90 13.12
CA LEU A 180 -1.15 3.00 14.24
C LEU A 180 -0.40 3.45 15.50
N ASN A 181 0.35 4.57 15.41
CA ASN A 181 1.20 5.12 16.47
C ASN A 181 2.27 4.14 16.98
N TYR A 182 2.85 3.35 16.07
CA TYR A 182 4.04 2.57 16.39
C TYR A 182 5.26 3.48 16.46
N LYS A 183 6.09 3.26 17.48
CA LYS A 183 7.39 3.93 17.61
C LYS A 183 8.49 2.98 17.14
N VAL A 184 9.36 3.47 16.26
CA VAL A 184 10.55 2.74 15.81
C VAL A 184 11.78 3.56 16.18
N GLU A 185 12.83 2.90 16.62
CA GLU A 185 14.16 3.53 16.72
C GLU A 185 14.67 3.72 15.29
N ILE A 186 14.97 4.97 14.95
CA ILE A 186 15.28 5.38 13.57
C ILE A 186 16.66 4.85 13.20
N SER A 187 16.76 4.06 12.14
CA SER A 187 17.98 3.92 11.38
C SER A 187 17.89 4.81 10.14
N VAL A 188 18.72 5.83 10.07
CA VAL A 188 18.79 6.74 8.91
C VAL A 188 19.61 6.05 7.82
N GLU A 189 19.03 5.09 7.13
CA GLU A 189 19.57 4.60 5.88
C GLU A 189 18.91 5.33 4.73
N GLN A 190 19.69 6.11 4.01
CA GLN A 190 19.24 6.76 2.76
C GLN A 190 19.07 5.66 1.70
N TYR A 191 17.86 5.48 1.21
CA TYR A 191 17.62 4.70 0.01
C TYR A 191 18.20 5.47 -1.18
N GLU A 192 19.28 4.95 -1.76
CA GLU A 192 20.06 5.63 -2.79
C GLU A 192 19.18 6.11 -3.96
N GLY A 193 19.20 7.42 -4.18
CA GLY A 193 18.47 8.08 -5.26
C GLY A 193 16.96 8.15 -5.08
N ILE A 194 16.44 7.96 -3.85
CA ILE A 194 15.04 8.21 -3.50
C ILE A 194 14.96 9.25 -2.39
N LEU A 195 14.12 10.26 -2.56
CA LEU A 195 13.78 11.23 -1.52
C LEU A 195 12.37 10.93 -1.00
N PHE A 196 12.20 10.97 0.30
CA PHE A 196 10.93 10.75 0.99
C PHE A 196 10.41 12.05 1.61
N SER A 197 9.11 12.28 1.53
CA SER A 197 8.45 13.42 2.19
C SER A 197 7.09 12.98 2.77
N PRO A 198 6.90 13.09 4.12
CA PRO A 198 7.92 13.41 5.12
C PRO A 198 9.01 12.33 5.19
N GLU A 199 10.09 12.62 5.93
CA GLU A 199 11.13 11.63 6.18
C GLU A 199 10.55 10.34 6.77
N VAL A 200 11.08 9.20 6.32
CA VAL A 200 10.67 7.87 6.76
C VAL A 200 11.28 7.58 8.14
N ASN A 201 10.46 7.11 9.05
CA ASN A 201 10.85 6.76 10.42
C ASN A 201 10.70 5.25 10.64
N LEU A 202 11.51 4.45 9.93
CA LEU A 202 11.54 3.00 10.01
C LEU A 202 12.98 2.50 10.17
N ASP A 203 13.13 1.35 10.80
CA ASP A 203 14.38 0.60 10.72
C ASP A 203 14.41 -0.19 9.41
N LEU A 204 15.18 0.29 8.43
CA LEU A 204 15.32 -0.35 7.11
C LEU A 204 16.52 -1.31 7.03
N SER A 205 17.30 -1.46 8.10
CA SER A 205 18.51 -2.30 8.11
C SER A 205 18.22 -3.78 7.87
N CYS A 206 17.00 -4.23 8.16
CA CYS A 206 16.54 -5.60 7.91
C CYS A 206 16.00 -5.83 6.48
N ILE A 207 15.92 -4.79 5.65
CA ILE A 207 15.37 -4.86 4.28
C ILE A 207 16.50 -4.96 3.27
N ASP A 208 17.11 -6.12 3.19
CA ASP A 208 18.13 -6.47 2.19
C ASP A 208 17.53 -7.16 0.94
N GLU A 209 18.36 -7.54 -0.01
CA GLU A 209 17.90 -8.27 -1.21
C GLU A 209 17.30 -9.64 -0.87
N THR A 210 17.69 -10.28 0.23
CA THR A 210 17.09 -11.53 0.69
C THR A 210 15.65 -11.30 1.14
N PHE A 211 15.40 -10.18 1.82
CA PHE A 211 14.05 -9.77 2.20
C PHE A 211 13.20 -9.50 0.95
N TRP A 212 13.70 -8.73 -0.03
CA TRP A 212 12.97 -8.43 -1.27
C TRP A 212 12.64 -9.68 -2.08
N ASN A 213 13.53 -10.68 -2.11
CA ASN A 213 13.29 -11.93 -2.82
C ASN A 213 12.15 -12.78 -2.25
N LYS A 214 11.79 -12.60 -0.99
CA LYS A 214 10.64 -13.27 -0.36
C LYS A 214 9.29 -12.64 -0.75
N ILE A 215 9.30 -11.47 -1.36
CA ILE A 215 8.08 -10.71 -1.68
C ILE A 215 7.67 -10.91 -3.14
N LYS A 216 8.59 -11.29 -4.00
CA LYS A 216 8.37 -11.59 -5.44
C LYS A 216 7.58 -12.91 -5.65
#